data_c89e62905407d2ed100cd1e1152af601
#
_entry.id   c89e62905407d2ed100cd1e1152af601
#
_cell.length_a   1.000
_cell.length_b   1.000
_cell.length_c   1.000
_cell.angle_alpha   90.00
_cell.angle_beta   90.00
_cell.angle_gamma   90.00
#
_symmetry.space_group_name_H-M   'P 1'
#
loop_
_entity.id
_entity.type
_entity.pdbx_description
1 polymer ?
#
loop_
_entity_poly.entity_id
_entity_poly.type
_entity_poly.pdbx_seq_one_letter_code
_entity_poly.pdbx_strand_id
1 'polypeptide(L)'
;MSTTQEAPLSNDVAAWLDPEMDSVKGTETPKDPNKGYIALLGWSVNAIKAAQKFDRRYIVVAPEWAADFCTANKIPFIPWDFIRLNDRSLQIAERLKEEGVDVAIPLFEETVEWSGAINSVLLDSPRMYGQSILFRDKALMKRRAQLGGIRVGIFEEAHEKDDIVRFMKRVNQTLLKLDGDPDDPIHVKAFDKAGCLGHRMIRTLEEIDNIPAEEYPLLMESHLSGWEFAVEAWIHDGKIKFLNISEYVTLGYSVFVPATEQLESWRNAITKQIELLIKTFDIKFGLIHPEYFVTADGEMYFGEVAYRPPGFKAFELIERAYGFNAYQASMLVFDPKSTKEEVEKFFPREVVDAKGYAGCFGVYPRRRVVSKLEMPPECVDHPYFESHELVAPAEETV
;
A
#
# COMPACT_ATOMS: atom_id res chain seq x y z
N MET A 1 -20.60 23.07 -24.23
CA MET A 1 -19.15 22.85 -24.36
C MET A 1 -18.49 23.69 -23.29
N SER A 2 -18.32 23.12 -22.12
CA SER A 2 -17.54 23.71 -21.02
C SER A 2 -16.43 22.72 -20.72
N THR A 3 -15.24 23.04 -21.18
CA THR A 3 -14.01 22.35 -20.84
C THR A 3 -13.71 22.67 -19.40
N THR A 4 -14.00 21.75 -18.50
CA THR A 4 -13.38 21.74 -17.18
C THR A 4 -11.90 21.47 -17.38
N GLN A 5 -11.10 22.53 -17.44
CA GLN A 5 -9.67 22.46 -17.22
C GLN A 5 -9.48 21.90 -15.80
N GLU A 6 -8.93 20.69 -15.72
CA GLU A 6 -8.30 20.23 -14.48
C GLU A 6 -7.28 21.31 -14.10
N ALA A 7 -7.44 21.86 -12.90
CA ALA A 7 -6.46 22.80 -12.38
C ALA A 7 -5.10 22.09 -12.36
N PRO A 8 -4.03 22.69 -12.88
CA PRO A 8 -2.71 22.12 -12.75
C PRO A 8 -2.43 21.99 -11.26
N LEU A 9 -2.01 20.79 -10.82
CA LEU A 9 -1.42 20.57 -9.51
C LEU A 9 -0.43 21.71 -9.29
N SER A 10 -0.64 22.51 -8.25
CA SER A 10 0.12 23.72 -7.98
C SER A 10 1.62 23.41 -8.05
N ASN A 11 2.41 24.31 -8.64
CA ASN A 11 3.86 24.22 -8.74
C ASN A 11 4.59 24.29 -7.38
N ASP A 12 3.90 24.22 -6.27
CA ASP A 12 4.47 24.13 -4.92
C ASP A 12 4.82 22.68 -4.54
N VAL A 13 5.52 22.01 -5.47
CA VAL A 13 6.18 20.72 -5.20
C VAL A 13 7.23 20.86 -4.08
N ALA A 14 7.69 22.07 -3.78
CA ALA A 14 8.60 22.34 -2.67
C ALA A 14 8.03 21.93 -1.29
N ALA A 15 6.72 21.95 -1.10
CA ALA A 15 6.08 21.51 0.16
C ALA A 15 6.09 19.99 0.37
N TRP A 16 6.33 19.21 -0.68
CA TRP A 16 6.48 17.75 -0.64
C TRP A 16 7.93 17.29 -0.57
N LEU A 17 8.87 18.21 -0.62
CA LEU A 17 10.27 17.94 -0.38
C LEU A 17 10.43 17.74 1.11
N ASP A 18 10.44 16.47 1.54
CA ASP A 18 10.75 16.04 2.89
C ASP A 18 11.95 16.83 3.43
N PRO A 19 11.84 17.59 4.55
CA PRO A 19 12.98 18.29 5.14
C PRO A 19 14.17 17.38 5.46
N GLU A 20 13.97 16.06 5.47
CA GLU A 20 15.05 15.08 5.55
C GLU A 20 15.83 14.88 4.24
N MET A 21 15.49 15.55 3.14
CA MET A 21 16.23 15.44 1.88
C MET A 21 17.71 15.81 2.01
N ASP A 22 18.08 16.70 2.92
CA ASP A 22 19.49 16.99 3.21
C ASP A 22 20.27 15.80 3.80
N SER A 23 19.58 14.80 4.35
CA SER A 23 20.20 13.60 4.92
C SER A 23 20.54 12.51 3.91
N VAL A 24 20.20 12.67 2.62
CA VAL A 24 20.61 11.79 1.51
C VAL A 24 22.13 11.87 1.25
N LYS A 25 22.83 12.85 1.82
CA LYS A 25 24.30 13.01 1.73
C LYS A 25 25.09 11.99 2.58
N GLY A 26 24.72 10.72 2.51
CA GLY A 26 25.43 9.62 3.19
C GLY A 26 26.45 8.94 2.29
N THR A 27 27.43 8.27 2.91
CA THR A 27 28.34 7.37 2.18
C THR A 27 27.53 6.23 1.56
N GLU A 28 27.57 6.17 0.22
CA GLU A 28 26.92 5.08 -0.52
C GLU A 28 27.64 3.76 -0.24
N THR A 29 26.91 2.70 0.07
CA THR A 29 27.46 1.35 0.20
C THR A 29 27.94 0.86 -1.16
N PRO A 30 29.15 0.26 -1.28
CA PRO A 30 29.61 -0.32 -2.53
C PRO A 30 28.60 -1.33 -3.08
N LYS A 31 28.30 -1.22 -4.38
CA LYS A 31 27.33 -2.09 -5.05
C LYS A 31 28.00 -3.36 -5.57
N ASP A 32 27.37 -4.51 -5.30
CA ASP A 32 27.84 -5.80 -5.80
C ASP A 32 27.32 -6.01 -7.23
N PRO A 33 28.19 -6.13 -8.25
CA PRO A 33 27.76 -6.30 -9.64
C PRO A 33 27.11 -7.66 -9.91
N ASN A 34 27.25 -8.64 -9.01
CA ASN A 34 26.63 -9.95 -9.14
C ASN A 34 25.19 -10.01 -8.61
N LYS A 35 24.78 -8.98 -7.88
CA LYS A 35 23.43 -8.83 -7.36
C LYS A 35 22.51 -8.07 -8.33
N GLY A 36 21.22 -8.14 -8.09
CA GLY A 36 20.23 -7.52 -8.96
C GLY A 36 20.38 -6.02 -9.07
N TYR A 37 20.06 -5.50 -10.24
CA TYR A 37 19.90 -4.09 -10.52
C TYR A 37 18.40 -3.74 -10.47
N ILE A 38 18.01 -2.86 -9.58
CA ILE A 38 16.62 -2.62 -9.18
C ILE A 38 16.15 -1.26 -9.68
N ALA A 39 15.02 -1.20 -10.39
CA ALA A 39 14.30 0.05 -10.65
C ALA A 39 13.28 0.31 -9.55
N LEU A 40 13.36 1.47 -8.89
CA LEU A 40 12.37 1.97 -7.94
C LEU A 40 11.37 2.84 -8.70
N LEU A 41 10.12 2.39 -8.79
CA LEU A 41 9.07 3.10 -9.52
C LEU A 41 8.29 4.03 -8.61
N GLY A 42 8.46 5.33 -8.80
CA GLY A 42 7.90 6.40 -7.99
C GLY A 42 8.95 7.08 -7.11
N TRP A 43 8.53 8.11 -6.39
CA TRP A 43 9.42 8.93 -5.58
C TRP A 43 9.25 8.63 -4.09
N SER A 44 10.29 8.12 -3.44
CA SER A 44 10.34 7.93 -2.00
C SER A 44 11.74 8.14 -1.48
N VAL A 45 11.94 9.18 -0.67
CA VAL A 45 13.24 9.50 -0.07
C VAL A 45 13.73 8.34 0.81
N ASN A 46 12.83 7.70 1.58
CA ASN A 46 13.19 6.58 2.43
C ASN A 46 13.62 5.33 1.63
N ALA A 47 12.95 5.06 0.51
CA ALA A 47 13.37 3.99 -0.41
C ALA A 47 14.73 4.28 -1.04
N ILE A 48 14.99 5.54 -1.44
CA ILE A 48 16.28 5.97 -2.01
C ILE A 48 17.40 5.85 -0.96
N LYS A 49 17.20 6.35 0.27
CA LYS A 49 18.16 6.19 1.37
C LYS A 49 18.46 4.71 1.67
N ALA A 50 17.43 3.88 1.66
CA ALA A 50 17.57 2.45 1.86
C ALA A 50 18.40 1.81 0.72
N ALA A 51 18.14 2.19 -0.54
CA ALA A 51 18.88 1.71 -1.69
C ALA A 51 20.34 2.17 -1.68
N GLN A 52 20.62 3.42 -1.27
CA GLN A 52 22.01 3.91 -1.12
C GLN A 52 22.82 3.09 -0.11
N LYS A 53 22.18 2.68 1.00
CA LYS A 53 22.80 1.88 2.06
C LYS A 53 22.78 0.37 1.78
N PHE A 54 22.20 -0.07 0.67
CA PHE A 54 22.11 -1.47 0.29
C PHE A 54 23.16 -1.80 -0.78
N ASP A 55 23.55 -3.06 -0.89
CA ASP A 55 24.63 -3.51 -1.77
C ASP A 55 24.19 -3.79 -3.22
N ARG A 56 22.93 -3.50 -3.55
CA ARG A 56 22.37 -3.65 -4.91
C ARG A 56 22.43 -2.35 -5.68
N ARG A 57 22.67 -2.46 -6.99
CA ARG A 57 22.50 -1.31 -7.90
C ARG A 57 21.04 -0.91 -7.94
N TYR A 58 20.80 0.37 -8.07
CA TYR A 58 19.44 0.89 -8.18
C TYR A 58 19.36 2.04 -9.17
N ILE A 59 18.16 2.27 -9.71
CA ILE A 59 17.80 3.45 -10.50
C ILE A 59 16.41 3.89 -10.08
N VAL A 60 16.20 5.20 -9.96
CA VAL A 60 14.91 5.79 -9.61
C VAL A 60 14.21 6.17 -10.90
N VAL A 61 12.96 5.73 -11.05
CA VAL A 61 12.08 6.11 -12.15
C VAL A 61 10.94 6.90 -11.54
N ALA A 62 10.93 8.23 -11.74
CA ALA A 62 9.98 9.12 -11.06
C ALA A 62 9.70 10.36 -11.94
N PRO A 63 8.67 11.18 -11.60
CA PRO A 63 8.34 12.37 -12.37
C PRO A 63 9.51 13.35 -12.54
N GLU A 64 9.47 14.10 -13.62
CA GLU A 64 10.52 15.06 -14.05
C GLU A 64 10.93 16.06 -12.95
N TRP A 65 10.01 16.48 -12.10
CA TRP A 65 10.31 17.41 -11.00
C TRP A 65 11.38 16.92 -10.04
N ALA A 66 11.66 15.61 -9.97
CA ALA A 66 12.73 15.02 -9.14
C ALA A 66 14.12 15.11 -9.78
N ALA A 67 14.23 15.51 -11.07
CA ALA A 67 15.47 15.44 -11.84
C ALA A 67 16.60 16.28 -11.24
N ASP A 68 16.32 17.52 -10.84
CA ASP A 68 17.34 18.42 -10.29
C ASP A 68 17.91 17.88 -8.97
N PHE A 69 17.05 17.35 -8.12
CA PHE A 69 17.48 16.72 -6.88
C PHE A 69 18.34 15.47 -7.15
N CYS A 70 17.88 14.59 -8.03
CA CYS A 70 18.63 13.39 -8.38
C CYS A 70 20.01 13.72 -8.96
N THR A 71 20.08 14.73 -9.85
CA THR A 71 21.32 15.21 -10.44
C THR A 71 22.27 15.76 -9.38
N ALA A 72 21.78 16.64 -8.51
CA ALA A 72 22.58 17.25 -7.45
C ALA A 72 23.15 16.20 -6.45
N ASN A 73 22.41 15.13 -6.20
CA ASN A 73 22.79 14.06 -5.26
C ASN A 73 23.38 12.82 -5.95
N LYS A 74 23.63 12.86 -7.28
CA LYS A 74 24.18 11.75 -8.08
C LYS A 74 23.37 10.46 -8.00
N ILE A 75 22.06 10.57 -7.88
CA ILE A 75 21.13 9.45 -7.87
C ILE A 75 20.87 9.03 -9.31
N PRO A 76 21.06 7.75 -9.69
CA PRO A 76 20.67 7.25 -11.01
C PRO A 76 19.15 7.45 -11.21
N PHE A 77 18.77 8.13 -12.29
CA PHE A 77 17.43 8.62 -12.47
C PHE A 77 16.96 8.56 -13.92
N ILE A 78 15.71 8.17 -14.10
CA ILE A 78 14.96 8.26 -15.35
C ILE A 78 13.68 9.04 -15.08
N PRO A 79 13.47 10.17 -15.79
CA PRO A 79 12.20 10.88 -15.69
C PRO A 79 11.08 10.08 -16.34
N TRP A 80 9.98 9.89 -15.62
CA TRP A 80 8.82 9.17 -16.08
C TRP A 80 7.57 9.55 -15.31
N ASP A 81 6.48 9.77 -16.02
CA ASP A 81 5.19 10.10 -15.43
C ASP A 81 4.31 8.84 -15.36
N PHE A 82 3.98 8.42 -14.14
CA PHE A 82 3.13 7.26 -13.85
C PHE A 82 1.64 7.65 -13.77
N ILE A 83 1.16 8.29 -14.80
CA ILE A 83 -0.29 8.43 -15.00
C ILE A 83 -0.90 7.05 -15.28
N ARG A 84 -2.15 6.99 -15.68
CA ARG A 84 -2.78 5.72 -16.06
C ARG A 84 -1.89 4.93 -17.04
N LEU A 85 -1.76 3.60 -16.81
CA LEU A 85 -0.96 2.74 -17.67
C LEU A 85 -1.39 2.86 -19.14
N ASN A 86 -0.43 2.94 -20.03
CA ASN A 86 -0.62 3.13 -21.46
C ASN A 86 0.48 2.41 -22.28
N ASP A 87 0.45 2.55 -23.60
CA ASP A 87 1.39 1.90 -24.54
C ASP A 87 2.86 2.29 -24.35
N ARG A 88 3.14 3.40 -23.64
CA ARG A 88 4.52 3.81 -23.31
C ARG A 88 5.19 2.86 -22.31
N SER A 89 4.43 1.95 -21.69
CA SER A 89 5.00 0.96 -20.76
C SER A 89 6.08 0.09 -21.42
N LEU A 90 5.97 -0.22 -22.70
CA LEU A 90 7.01 -0.94 -23.43
C LEU A 90 8.27 -0.09 -23.59
N GLN A 91 8.14 1.21 -23.84
CA GLN A 91 9.30 2.09 -24.01
C GLN A 91 10.15 2.16 -22.74
N ILE A 92 9.53 2.33 -21.59
CA ILE A 92 10.27 2.35 -20.33
C ILE A 92 10.83 0.97 -19.98
N ALA A 93 10.11 -0.11 -20.27
CA ALA A 93 10.58 -1.46 -20.02
C ALA A 93 11.82 -1.80 -20.87
N GLU A 94 11.81 -1.47 -22.17
CA GLU A 94 12.95 -1.65 -23.07
C GLU A 94 14.15 -0.82 -22.61
N ARG A 95 13.94 0.44 -22.27
CA ARG A 95 14.99 1.31 -21.74
C ARG A 95 15.64 0.73 -20.49
N LEU A 96 14.84 0.27 -19.51
CA LEU A 96 15.36 -0.35 -18.30
C LEU A 96 16.11 -1.65 -18.59
N LYS A 97 15.66 -2.43 -19.57
CA LYS A 97 16.34 -3.64 -20.03
C LYS A 97 17.68 -3.33 -20.66
N GLU A 98 17.77 -2.28 -21.49
CA GLU A 98 19.05 -1.80 -22.07
C GLU A 98 20.03 -1.30 -21.01
N GLU A 99 19.56 -0.66 -19.95
CA GLU A 99 20.36 -0.29 -18.77
C GLU A 99 20.82 -1.51 -17.94
N GLY A 100 20.29 -2.69 -18.22
CA GLY A 100 20.60 -3.92 -17.52
C GLY A 100 19.87 -4.08 -16.18
N VAL A 101 18.70 -3.44 -16.03
CA VAL A 101 17.83 -3.61 -14.86
C VAL A 101 17.23 -5.00 -14.84
N ASP A 102 17.24 -5.65 -13.68
CA ASP A 102 16.74 -7.01 -13.50
C ASP A 102 15.25 -7.03 -13.07
N VAL A 103 14.82 -6.05 -12.27
CA VAL A 103 13.47 -5.99 -11.72
C VAL A 103 13.03 -4.57 -11.40
N ALA A 104 11.75 -4.30 -11.54
CA ALA A 104 11.11 -3.03 -11.18
C ALA A 104 10.19 -3.21 -9.96
N ILE A 105 10.38 -2.38 -8.94
CA ILE A 105 9.63 -2.45 -7.67
C ILE A 105 8.66 -1.27 -7.60
N PRO A 106 7.36 -1.50 -7.40
CA PRO A 106 6.40 -0.44 -7.21
C PRO A 106 6.53 0.16 -5.80
N LEU A 107 6.56 1.47 -5.69
CA LEU A 107 6.59 2.18 -4.41
C LEU A 107 5.22 2.76 -4.01
N PHE A 108 4.32 2.94 -4.97
CA PHE A 108 3.00 3.54 -4.78
C PHE A 108 1.94 2.75 -5.54
N GLU A 109 0.70 3.01 -5.23
CA GLU A 109 -0.46 2.34 -5.81
C GLU A 109 -0.48 2.45 -7.35
N GLU A 110 -0.23 3.64 -7.88
CA GLU A 110 -0.23 3.94 -9.32
C GLU A 110 0.88 3.20 -10.07
N THR A 111 1.95 2.82 -9.38
CA THR A 111 3.10 2.15 -10.00
C THR A 111 3.00 0.63 -10.03
N VAL A 112 1.95 0.04 -9.43
CA VAL A 112 1.78 -1.43 -9.36
C VAL A 112 1.56 -2.03 -10.76
N GLU A 113 0.64 -1.49 -11.56
CA GLU A 113 0.42 -1.97 -12.94
C GLU A 113 1.63 -1.72 -13.83
N TRP A 114 2.28 -0.56 -13.68
CA TRP A 114 3.52 -0.24 -14.39
C TRP A 114 4.62 -1.25 -14.06
N SER A 115 4.78 -1.59 -12.79
CA SER A 115 5.71 -2.64 -12.34
C SER A 115 5.41 -3.97 -13.02
N GLY A 116 4.13 -4.37 -13.07
CA GLY A 116 3.70 -5.60 -13.74
C GLY A 116 4.03 -5.63 -15.23
N ALA A 117 3.74 -4.52 -15.95
CA ALA A 117 4.03 -4.38 -17.37
C ALA A 117 5.55 -4.41 -17.64
N ILE A 118 6.33 -3.65 -16.88
CA ILE A 118 7.80 -3.59 -16.99
C ILE A 118 8.41 -4.95 -16.69
N ASN A 119 8.04 -5.58 -15.58
CA ASN A 119 8.56 -6.88 -15.19
C ASN A 119 8.17 -8.01 -16.14
N SER A 120 7.06 -7.87 -16.90
CA SER A 120 6.72 -8.80 -17.97
C SER A 120 7.80 -8.85 -19.06
N VAL A 121 8.47 -7.72 -19.32
CA VAL A 121 9.57 -7.60 -20.29
C VAL A 121 10.91 -8.00 -19.65
N LEU A 122 11.19 -7.47 -18.44
CA LEU A 122 12.48 -7.71 -17.77
C LEU A 122 12.67 -9.19 -17.41
N LEU A 123 11.61 -9.86 -16.94
CA LEU A 123 11.64 -11.25 -16.48
C LEU A 123 11.15 -12.25 -17.54
N ASP A 124 10.86 -11.77 -18.77
CA ASP A 124 10.27 -12.59 -19.85
C ASP A 124 9.04 -13.41 -19.36
N SER A 125 8.15 -12.74 -18.65
CA SER A 125 7.00 -13.38 -18.00
C SER A 125 5.71 -12.55 -18.15
N PRO A 126 4.91 -12.77 -19.21
CA PRO A 126 3.65 -12.04 -19.44
C PRO A 126 2.66 -12.10 -18.27
N ARG A 127 2.76 -13.14 -17.43
CA ARG A 127 1.90 -13.28 -16.25
C ARG A 127 2.07 -12.16 -15.21
N MET A 128 3.22 -11.48 -15.18
CA MET A 128 3.49 -10.40 -14.22
C MET A 128 2.49 -9.26 -14.36
N TYR A 129 2.16 -8.90 -15.60
CA TYR A 129 1.12 -7.91 -15.86
C TYR A 129 -0.27 -8.39 -15.40
N GLY A 130 -0.67 -9.59 -15.80
CA GLY A 130 -1.96 -10.16 -15.38
C GLY A 130 -2.10 -10.26 -13.85
N GLN A 131 -1.00 -10.52 -13.14
CA GLN A 131 -0.97 -10.54 -11.69
C GLN A 131 -1.12 -9.13 -11.11
N SER A 132 -0.47 -8.12 -11.68
CA SER A 132 -0.52 -6.73 -11.18
C SER A 132 -1.94 -6.14 -11.26
N ILE A 133 -2.72 -6.51 -12.26
CA ILE A 133 -4.14 -6.12 -12.37
C ILE A 133 -4.95 -6.65 -11.16
N LEU A 134 -4.67 -7.87 -10.70
CA LEU A 134 -5.36 -8.43 -9.53
C LEU A 134 -5.10 -7.63 -8.24
N PHE A 135 -4.00 -6.89 -8.17
CA PHE A 135 -3.68 -6.03 -7.04
C PHE A 135 -4.21 -4.59 -7.18
N ARG A 136 -4.82 -4.26 -8.32
CA ARG A 136 -5.36 -2.91 -8.59
C ARG A 136 -6.88 -2.91 -8.68
N ASP A 137 -7.46 -3.89 -9.33
CA ASP A 137 -8.90 -4.00 -9.49
C ASP A 137 -9.52 -4.76 -8.31
N LYS A 138 -10.16 -4.04 -7.40
CA LYS A 138 -10.76 -4.60 -6.18
C LYS A 138 -11.85 -5.64 -6.46
N ALA A 139 -12.57 -5.52 -7.58
CA ALA A 139 -13.61 -6.49 -7.93
C ALA A 139 -12.98 -7.81 -8.42
N LEU A 140 -11.99 -7.74 -9.31
CA LEU A 140 -11.23 -8.91 -9.75
C LEU A 140 -10.46 -9.55 -8.59
N MET A 141 -9.87 -8.74 -7.72
CA MET A 141 -9.18 -9.16 -6.50
C MET A 141 -10.09 -10.01 -5.61
N LYS A 142 -11.27 -9.50 -5.27
CA LYS A 142 -12.25 -10.21 -4.42
C LYS A 142 -12.79 -11.48 -5.08
N ARG A 143 -13.08 -11.45 -6.38
CA ARG A 143 -13.48 -12.66 -7.13
C ARG A 143 -12.37 -13.70 -7.12
N ARG A 144 -11.12 -13.29 -7.32
CA ARG A 144 -9.97 -14.20 -7.25
C ARG A 144 -9.81 -14.81 -5.87
N ALA A 145 -9.93 -14.01 -4.81
CA ALA A 145 -9.88 -14.47 -3.43
C ALA A 145 -10.98 -15.50 -3.15
N GLN A 146 -12.23 -15.19 -3.50
CA GLN A 146 -13.38 -16.07 -3.31
C GLN A 146 -13.22 -17.41 -4.05
N LEU A 147 -12.77 -17.40 -5.30
CA LEU A 147 -12.50 -18.60 -6.09
C LEU A 147 -11.35 -19.44 -5.50
N GLY A 148 -10.41 -18.82 -4.78
CA GLY A 148 -9.35 -19.48 -4.05
C GLY A 148 -9.76 -20.03 -2.68
N GLY A 149 -11.02 -19.85 -2.29
CA GLY A 149 -11.53 -20.30 -0.98
C GLY A 149 -11.25 -19.34 0.16
N ILE A 150 -10.83 -18.10 -0.14
CA ILE A 150 -10.67 -17.03 0.85
C ILE A 150 -12.03 -16.38 1.08
N ARG A 151 -12.43 -16.22 2.34
CA ARG A 151 -13.69 -15.60 2.70
C ARG A 151 -13.65 -14.10 2.44
N VAL A 152 -14.66 -13.59 1.75
CA VAL A 152 -14.86 -12.17 1.46
C VAL A 152 -16.28 -11.77 1.89
N GLY A 153 -16.50 -10.49 2.18
CA GLY A 153 -17.85 -9.95 2.36
C GLY A 153 -18.69 -10.09 1.10
N ILE A 154 -19.99 -9.81 1.21
CA ILE A 154 -20.87 -9.76 0.05
C ILE A 154 -20.43 -8.54 -0.79
N PHE A 155 -20.18 -8.72 -2.08
CA PHE A 155 -19.78 -7.63 -2.96
C PHE A 155 -20.36 -7.76 -4.36
N GLU A 156 -20.56 -6.63 -5.02
CA GLU A 156 -20.99 -6.51 -6.43
C GLU A 156 -20.46 -5.23 -7.05
N GLU A 157 -20.56 -5.14 -8.37
CA GLU A 157 -20.25 -3.92 -9.13
C GLU A 157 -21.55 -3.14 -9.37
N ALA A 158 -21.47 -1.81 -9.21
CA ALA A 158 -22.51 -0.89 -9.59
C ALA A 158 -22.11 -0.15 -10.87
N HIS A 159 -22.92 -0.22 -11.90
CA HIS A 159 -22.76 0.55 -13.13
C HIS A 159 -23.69 1.78 -13.17
N GLU A 160 -24.69 1.77 -12.29
CA GLU A 160 -25.65 2.86 -12.13
C GLU A 160 -26.24 2.88 -10.72
N LYS A 161 -26.93 3.96 -10.37
CA LYS A 161 -27.58 4.16 -9.07
C LYS A 161 -28.49 3.00 -8.66
N ASP A 162 -29.28 2.47 -9.58
CA ASP A 162 -30.25 1.40 -9.29
C ASP A 162 -29.57 0.10 -8.88
N ASP A 163 -28.32 -0.15 -9.29
CA ASP A 163 -27.54 -1.28 -8.81
C ASP A 163 -27.28 -1.19 -7.30
N ILE A 164 -26.93 0.01 -6.81
CA ILE A 164 -26.68 0.24 -5.37
C ILE A 164 -27.98 0.02 -4.58
N VAL A 165 -29.11 0.52 -5.07
CA VAL A 165 -30.41 0.30 -4.43
C VAL A 165 -30.78 -1.19 -4.34
N ARG A 166 -30.57 -1.94 -5.44
CA ARG A 166 -30.81 -3.39 -5.46
C ARG A 166 -29.88 -4.15 -4.50
N PHE A 167 -28.60 -3.79 -4.50
CA PHE A 167 -27.61 -4.40 -3.62
C PHE A 167 -27.93 -4.17 -2.15
N MET A 168 -28.23 -2.93 -1.76
CA MET A 168 -28.59 -2.55 -0.38
C MET A 168 -29.79 -3.38 0.13
N LYS A 169 -30.88 -3.45 -0.65
CA LYS A 169 -32.05 -4.25 -0.29
C LYS A 169 -31.72 -5.73 -0.11
N ARG A 170 -30.88 -6.29 -0.98
CA ARG A 170 -30.49 -7.70 -0.93
C ARG A 170 -29.56 -7.98 0.27
N VAL A 171 -28.61 -7.11 0.56
CA VAL A 171 -27.72 -7.24 1.73
C VAL A 171 -28.53 -7.20 3.01
N ASN A 172 -29.43 -6.23 3.17
CA ASN A 172 -30.28 -6.12 4.36
C ASN A 172 -31.15 -7.36 4.56
N GLN A 173 -31.75 -7.92 3.51
CA GLN A 173 -32.50 -9.18 3.58
C GLN A 173 -31.61 -10.38 3.94
N THR A 174 -30.37 -10.39 3.50
CA THR A 174 -29.42 -11.46 3.83
C THR A 174 -28.96 -11.37 5.28
N LEU A 175 -28.65 -10.17 5.76
CA LEU A 175 -28.30 -9.91 7.15
C LEU A 175 -29.43 -10.33 8.11
N LEU A 176 -30.67 -9.99 7.82
CA LEU A 176 -31.82 -10.46 8.62
C LEU A 176 -31.91 -11.98 8.71
N LYS A 177 -31.54 -12.72 7.67
CA LYS A 177 -31.52 -14.20 7.70
C LYS A 177 -30.34 -14.77 8.49
N LEU A 178 -29.28 -13.99 8.67
CA LEU A 178 -28.05 -14.38 9.36
C LEU A 178 -27.96 -13.77 10.77
N ASP A 179 -29.08 -13.25 11.30
CA ASP A 179 -29.14 -12.54 12.58
C ASP A 179 -28.17 -11.33 12.65
N GLY A 180 -27.82 -10.74 11.49
CA GLY A 180 -27.05 -9.52 11.38
C GLY A 180 -27.92 -8.26 11.53
N ASP A 181 -27.27 -7.09 11.64
CA ASP A 181 -27.98 -5.82 11.75
C ASP A 181 -28.41 -5.34 10.35
N PRO A 182 -29.73 -5.23 10.07
CA PRO A 182 -30.22 -4.77 8.78
C PRO A 182 -29.97 -3.27 8.54
N ASP A 183 -29.61 -2.52 9.59
CA ASP A 183 -29.29 -1.09 9.52
C ASP A 183 -27.80 -0.81 9.31
N ASP A 184 -27.00 -1.86 9.20
CA ASP A 184 -25.59 -1.73 8.81
C ASP A 184 -25.45 -1.03 7.45
N PRO A 185 -24.48 -0.12 7.31
CA PRO A 185 -24.26 0.55 6.03
C PRO A 185 -23.76 -0.44 4.97
N ILE A 186 -23.92 -0.10 3.72
CA ILE A 186 -23.09 -0.66 2.65
C ILE A 186 -21.94 0.28 2.37
N HIS A 187 -20.84 -0.28 1.84
CA HIS A 187 -19.68 0.49 1.43
C HIS A 187 -19.63 0.57 -0.09
N VAL A 188 -19.34 1.77 -0.60
CA VAL A 188 -19.18 2.01 -2.04
C VAL A 188 -17.81 2.61 -2.29
N LYS A 189 -17.03 2.04 -3.21
CA LYS A 189 -15.63 2.40 -3.46
C LYS A 189 -15.32 2.44 -4.96
N ALA A 190 -14.37 3.27 -5.36
CA ALA A 190 -13.74 3.14 -6.67
C ALA A 190 -12.90 1.84 -6.74
N PHE A 191 -12.76 1.24 -7.95
CA PHE A 191 -12.03 -0.02 -8.11
C PHE A 191 -10.53 0.11 -7.86
N ASP A 192 -9.93 1.23 -8.27
CA ASP A 192 -8.49 1.42 -8.42
C ASP A 192 -7.88 2.52 -7.53
N LYS A 193 -8.63 3.04 -6.55
CA LYS A 193 -8.13 4.07 -5.62
C LYS A 193 -7.67 3.46 -4.29
N ALA A 194 -6.67 4.10 -3.69
CA ALA A 194 -6.12 3.73 -2.39
C ALA A 194 -6.44 4.80 -1.32
N GLY A 195 -6.19 4.49 -0.05
CA GLY A 195 -6.29 5.46 1.04
C GLY A 195 -7.69 6.01 1.29
N CYS A 196 -8.70 5.19 1.14
CA CYS A 196 -10.12 5.57 1.32
C CYS A 196 -10.63 6.64 0.33
N LEU A 197 -9.88 6.98 -0.71
CA LEU A 197 -10.32 7.95 -1.72
C LEU A 197 -11.54 7.42 -2.48
N GLY A 198 -12.63 8.20 -2.46
CA GLY A 198 -13.90 7.82 -3.08
C GLY A 198 -14.67 6.73 -2.33
N HIS A 199 -14.27 6.37 -1.11
CA HIS A 199 -15.01 5.48 -0.24
C HIS A 199 -16.18 6.22 0.43
N ARG A 200 -17.36 5.61 0.38
CA ARG A 200 -18.58 6.11 1.04
C ARG A 200 -19.26 5.00 1.80
N MET A 201 -19.75 5.32 2.99
CA MET A 201 -20.70 4.48 3.73
C MET A 201 -22.10 4.97 3.41
N ILE A 202 -22.96 4.10 2.90
CA ILE A 202 -24.32 4.42 2.47
C ILE A 202 -25.32 3.74 3.41
N ARG A 203 -26.13 4.54 4.07
CA ARG A 203 -27.23 4.09 4.95
C ARG A 203 -28.62 4.38 4.38
N THR A 204 -28.73 5.42 3.56
CA THR A 204 -30.00 5.92 3.05
C THR A 204 -29.99 6.04 1.52
N LEU A 205 -31.18 6.03 0.94
CA LEU A 205 -31.34 6.23 -0.51
C LEU A 205 -30.92 7.64 -0.95
N GLU A 206 -31.07 8.64 -0.07
CA GLU A 206 -30.67 10.02 -0.35
C GLU A 206 -29.14 10.14 -0.53
N GLU A 207 -28.37 9.38 0.22
CA GLU A 207 -26.90 9.36 0.09
C GLU A 207 -26.46 8.81 -1.26
N ILE A 208 -27.23 7.88 -1.85
CA ILE A 208 -26.97 7.35 -3.19
C ILE A 208 -27.17 8.44 -4.25
N ASP A 209 -28.14 9.34 -4.06
CA ASP A 209 -28.44 10.43 -4.99
C ASP A 209 -27.28 11.44 -5.11
N ASN A 210 -26.41 11.48 -4.11
CA ASN A 210 -25.25 12.37 -4.08
C ASN A 210 -24.02 11.78 -4.79
N ILE A 211 -24.09 10.55 -5.35
CA ILE A 211 -22.97 9.94 -6.10
C ILE A 211 -23.02 10.45 -7.55
N PRO A 212 -21.96 11.14 -8.01
CA PRO A 212 -21.87 11.62 -9.39
C PRO A 212 -21.89 10.48 -10.41
N ALA A 213 -22.58 10.69 -11.53
CA ALA A 213 -22.68 9.66 -12.57
C ALA A 213 -21.33 9.28 -13.21
N GLU A 214 -20.38 10.21 -13.23
CA GLU A 214 -19.03 10.00 -13.75
C GLU A 214 -18.14 9.13 -12.86
N GLU A 215 -18.53 8.85 -11.63
CA GLU A 215 -17.78 7.99 -10.73
C GLU A 215 -18.04 6.50 -10.96
N TYR A 216 -19.12 6.15 -11.66
CA TYR A 216 -19.39 4.75 -12.00
C TYR A 216 -18.42 4.23 -13.08
N PRO A 217 -18.04 2.94 -13.07
CA PRO A 217 -18.51 1.88 -12.16
C PRO A 217 -17.84 1.91 -10.79
N LEU A 218 -18.56 1.39 -9.77
CA LEU A 218 -18.13 1.35 -8.38
C LEU A 218 -18.25 -0.07 -7.81
N LEU A 219 -17.41 -0.40 -6.82
CA LEU A 219 -17.55 -1.61 -6.02
C LEU A 219 -18.48 -1.35 -4.84
N MET A 220 -19.44 -2.24 -4.64
CA MET A 220 -20.31 -2.26 -3.46
C MET A 220 -19.93 -3.41 -2.55
N GLU A 221 -19.93 -3.18 -1.25
CA GLU A 221 -19.61 -4.20 -0.24
C GLU A 221 -20.56 -4.13 0.95
N SER A 222 -20.88 -5.29 1.54
CA SER A 222 -21.54 -5.34 2.83
C SER A 222 -20.61 -4.83 3.93
N HIS A 223 -21.17 -4.24 4.97
CA HIS A 223 -20.41 -3.92 6.17
C HIS A 223 -19.86 -5.19 6.84
N LEU A 224 -18.66 -5.12 7.33
CA LEU A 224 -18.02 -6.15 8.16
C LEU A 224 -17.77 -5.53 9.53
N SER A 225 -18.59 -5.90 10.52
CA SER A 225 -18.38 -5.50 11.89
C SER A 225 -17.25 -6.32 12.48
N GLY A 226 -16.23 -5.67 13.02
CA GLY A 226 -15.14 -6.41 13.61
C GLY A 226 -13.87 -5.61 13.76
N TRP A 227 -12.79 -6.32 13.94
CA TRP A 227 -11.46 -5.80 14.16
C TRP A 227 -10.68 -5.80 12.88
N GLU A 228 -10.40 -4.64 12.35
CA GLU A 228 -9.61 -4.48 11.13
C GLU A 228 -8.11 -4.42 11.47
N PHE A 229 -7.32 -5.14 10.69
CA PHE A 229 -5.87 -5.16 10.79
C PHE A 229 -5.22 -5.38 9.42
N ALA A 230 -3.96 -5.02 9.32
CA ALA A 230 -3.16 -5.30 8.14
C ALA A 230 -2.03 -6.27 8.45
N VAL A 231 -1.47 -6.82 7.38
CA VAL A 231 -0.29 -7.69 7.45
C VAL A 231 0.73 -7.19 6.43
N GLU A 232 1.99 -7.11 6.83
CA GLU A 232 3.10 -6.96 5.89
C GLU A 232 3.81 -8.31 5.79
N ALA A 233 3.78 -8.92 4.60
CA ALA A 233 4.43 -10.20 4.35
C ALA A 233 5.46 -10.09 3.23
N TRP A 234 6.72 -10.37 3.55
CA TRP A 234 7.80 -10.50 2.58
C TRP A 234 7.87 -11.95 2.10
N ILE A 235 7.80 -12.11 0.78
CA ILE A 235 7.66 -13.41 0.12
C ILE A 235 8.85 -13.63 -0.79
N HIS A 236 9.47 -14.79 -0.67
CA HIS A 236 10.51 -15.25 -1.57
C HIS A 236 10.31 -16.73 -1.90
N ASP A 237 10.30 -17.05 -3.19
CA ASP A 237 10.00 -18.40 -3.72
C ASP A 237 8.66 -18.95 -3.21
N GLY A 238 7.62 -18.10 -3.21
CA GLY A 238 6.27 -18.46 -2.80
C GLY A 238 6.11 -18.77 -1.31
N LYS A 239 7.08 -18.38 -0.48
CA LYS A 239 7.10 -18.64 0.96
C LYS A 239 7.26 -17.34 1.74
N ILE A 240 6.54 -17.23 2.83
CA ILE A 240 6.69 -16.13 3.78
C ILE A 240 8.09 -16.22 4.40
N LYS A 241 8.81 -15.11 4.37
CA LYS A 241 10.11 -14.94 5.01
C LYS A 241 10.03 -14.15 6.29
N PHE A 242 9.14 -13.18 6.31
CA PHE A 242 8.76 -12.44 7.50
C PHE A 242 7.31 -12.00 7.38
N LEU A 243 6.60 -11.99 8.50
CA LEU A 243 5.22 -11.55 8.60
C LEU A 243 5.07 -10.67 9.83
N ASN A 244 4.70 -9.42 9.61
CA ASN A 244 4.25 -8.49 10.63
C ASN A 244 2.73 -8.40 10.63
N ILE A 245 2.13 -8.19 11.79
CA ILE A 245 0.72 -7.83 11.93
C ILE A 245 0.68 -6.39 12.43
N SER A 246 0.08 -5.50 11.64
CA SER A 246 -0.16 -4.10 11.97
C SER A 246 -1.58 -3.94 12.50
N GLU A 247 -1.71 -3.48 13.73
CA GLU A 247 -3.01 -3.30 14.38
C GLU A 247 -3.52 -1.87 14.21
N TYR A 248 -4.72 -1.73 13.66
CA TYR A 248 -5.43 -0.45 13.60
C TYR A 248 -6.28 -0.26 14.86
N VAL A 249 -5.89 0.66 15.74
CA VAL A 249 -6.73 1.05 16.87
C VAL A 249 -7.88 1.91 16.41
N THR A 250 -7.61 2.80 15.47
CA THR A 250 -8.62 3.54 14.72
C THR A 250 -8.16 3.63 13.28
N LEU A 251 -8.90 3.03 12.36
CA LEU A 251 -8.55 2.99 10.95
C LEU A 251 -8.28 4.40 10.40
N GLY A 252 -7.17 4.55 9.71
CA GLY A 252 -6.72 5.82 9.14
C GLY A 252 -6.18 6.84 10.15
N TYR A 253 -6.16 6.52 11.45
CA TYR A 253 -5.70 7.44 12.50
C TYR A 253 -4.60 6.86 13.37
N SER A 254 -4.57 5.58 13.61
CA SER A 254 -3.57 4.97 14.48
C SER A 254 -3.22 3.54 14.10
N VAL A 255 -1.93 3.25 14.06
CA VAL A 255 -1.38 1.92 13.77
C VAL A 255 -0.28 1.59 14.76
N PHE A 256 -0.22 0.33 15.19
CA PHE A 256 0.80 -0.23 16.06
C PHE A 256 1.48 -1.44 15.45
N VAL A 257 2.78 -1.58 15.73
CA VAL A 257 3.66 -2.67 15.30
C VAL A 257 4.58 -3.07 16.46
N PRO A 258 4.72 -4.35 16.80
CA PRO A 258 3.83 -5.46 16.44
C PRO A 258 2.41 -5.25 16.98
N ALA A 259 1.50 -6.11 16.58
CA ALA A 259 0.14 -6.10 17.12
C ALA A 259 0.13 -6.44 18.64
N THR A 260 -0.97 -6.09 19.32
CA THR A 260 -1.17 -6.47 20.71
C THR A 260 -1.24 -7.99 20.88
N GLU A 261 -1.01 -8.48 22.10
CA GLU A 261 -1.08 -9.92 22.41
C GLU A 261 -2.42 -10.53 21.98
N GLN A 262 -3.50 -9.77 22.07
CA GLN A 262 -4.83 -10.22 21.67
C GLN A 262 -4.89 -10.53 20.18
N LEU A 263 -4.41 -9.64 19.30
CA LEU A 263 -4.40 -9.88 17.86
C LEU A 263 -3.27 -10.86 17.47
N GLU A 264 -2.13 -10.83 18.16
CA GLU A 264 -1.05 -11.81 17.98
C GLU A 264 -1.48 -13.25 18.27
N SER A 265 -2.45 -13.46 19.17
CA SER A 265 -2.99 -14.79 19.40
C SER A 265 -3.62 -15.45 18.16
N TRP A 266 -3.98 -14.65 17.16
CA TRP A 266 -4.49 -15.07 15.85
C TRP A 266 -3.39 -15.37 14.83
N ARG A 267 -2.12 -15.14 15.13
CA ARG A 267 -1.00 -15.25 14.18
C ARG A 267 -1.01 -16.53 13.35
N ASN A 268 -1.26 -17.68 13.97
CA ASN A 268 -1.29 -18.95 13.26
C ASN A 268 -2.44 -19.02 12.23
N ALA A 269 -3.60 -18.48 12.55
CA ALA A 269 -4.73 -18.41 11.64
C ALA A 269 -4.46 -17.41 10.52
N ILE A 270 -3.91 -16.24 10.86
CA ILE A 270 -3.49 -15.19 9.91
C ILE A 270 -2.45 -15.75 8.94
N THR A 271 -1.40 -16.41 9.44
CA THR A 271 -0.36 -17.00 8.59
C THR A 271 -0.94 -17.97 7.55
N LYS A 272 -1.88 -18.84 7.96
CA LYS A 272 -2.57 -19.74 7.03
C LYS A 272 -3.38 -19.00 5.97
N GLN A 273 -4.02 -17.89 6.33
CA GLN A 273 -4.73 -17.05 5.36
C GLN A 273 -3.76 -16.40 4.37
N ILE A 274 -2.60 -15.92 4.85
CA ILE A 274 -1.57 -15.35 3.98
C ILE A 274 -0.98 -16.43 3.05
N GLU A 275 -0.72 -17.64 3.53
CA GLU A 275 -0.28 -18.76 2.68
C GLU A 275 -1.31 -19.11 1.59
N LEU A 276 -2.61 -19.11 1.95
CA LEU A 276 -3.69 -19.30 1.00
C LEU A 276 -3.77 -18.17 -0.03
N LEU A 277 -3.58 -16.91 0.43
CA LEU A 277 -3.54 -15.74 -0.44
C LEU A 277 -2.38 -15.83 -1.43
N ILE A 278 -1.17 -16.15 -0.97
CA ILE A 278 0.03 -16.36 -1.80
C ILE A 278 -0.25 -17.40 -2.89
N LYS A 279 -0.82 -18.54 -2.51
CA LYS A 279 -1.18 -19.59 -3.45
C LYS A 279 -2.25 -19.13 -4.44
N THR A 280 -3.30 -18.46 -3.97
CA THR A 280 -4.45 -18.04 -4.78
C THR A 280 -4.05 -16.99 -5.81
N PHE A 281 -3.17 -16.05 -5.44
CA PHE A 281 -2.69 -14.99 -6.33
C PHE A 281 -1.39 -15.34 -7.05
N ASP A 282 -0.87 -16.56 -6.84
CA ASP A 282 0.38 -17.08 -7.42
C ASP A 282 1.59 -16.17 -7.17
N ILE A 283 1.73 -15.67 -5.93
CA ILE A 283 2.79 -14.75 -5.54
C ILE A 283 4.06 -15.55 -5.29
N LYS A 284 5.12 -15.27 -6.07
CA LYS A 284 6.42 -15.93 -5.90
C LYS A 284 7.41 -15.08 -5.13
N PHE A 285 7.43 -13.78 -5.39
CA PHE A 285 8.39 -12.83 -4.85
C PHE A 285 7.67 -11.55 -4.47
N GLY A 286 8.24 -10.77 -3.58
CA GLY A 286 7.81 -9.42 -3.27
C GLY A 286 7.19 -9.23 -1.89
N LEU A 287 6.61 -8.06 -1.71
CA LEU A 287 5.90 -7.65 -0.52
C LEU A 287 4.41 -7.56 -0.82
N ILE A 288 3.60 -8.07 0.08
CA ILE A 288 2.16 -7.81 0.08
C ILE A 288 1.73 -7.15 1.38
N HIS A 289 0.69 -6.31 1.26
CA HIS A 289 0.03 -5.66 2.37
C HIS A 289 -1.48 -5.91 2.29
N PRO A 290 -1.95 -7.11 2.74
CA PRO A 290 -3.36 -7.43 2.82
C PRO A 290 -4.01 -6.86 4.09
N GLU A 291 -5.29 -6.50 3.96
CA GLU A 291 -6.17 -6.06 5.03
C GLU A 291 -7.24 -7.10 5.29
N TYR A 292 -7.48 -7.39 6.56
CA TYR A 292 -8.43 -8.39 7.02
C TYR A 292 -9.30 -7.85 8.16
N PHE A 293 -10.47 -8.46 8.31
CA PHE A 293 -11.38 -8.25 9.43
C PHE A 293 -11.55 -9.55 10.22
N VAL A 294 -11.51 -9.46 11.54
CA VAL A 294 -11.94 -10.55 12.43
C VAL A 294 -13.25 -10.12 13.07
N THR A 295 -14.33 -10.84 12.78
CA THR A 295 -15.65 -10.58 13.33
C THR A 295 -15.80 -11.13 14.74
N ALA A 296 -16.84 -10.72 15.45
CA ALA A 296 -17.05 -11.11 16.85
C ALA A 296 -17.24 -12.63 17.03
N ASP A 297 -17.73 -13.34 16.02
CA ASP A 297 -17.85 -14.80 15.98
C ASP A 297 -16.54 -15.54 15.61
N GLY A 298 -15.44 -14.78 15.45
CA GLY A 298 -14.13 -15.34 15.19
C GLY A 298 -13.87 -15.73 13.72
N GLU A 299 -14.66 -15.20 12.80
CA GLU A 299 -14.47 -15.44 11.38
C GLU A 299 -13.58 -14.36 10.76
N MET A 300 -12.68 -14.77 9.88
CA MET A 300 -11.74 -13.87 9.21
C MET A 300 -12.18 -13.60 7.77
N TYR A 301 -12.31 -12.33 7.43
CA TYR A 301 -12.70 -11.87 6.09
C TYR A 301 -11.58 -11.06 5.46
N PHE A 302 -11.27 -11.35 4.22
CA PHE A 302 -10.33 -10.60 3.40
C PHE A 302 -10.96 -9.29 2.92
N GLY A 303 -10.29 -8.20 3.17
CA GLY A 303 -10.64 -6.87 2.68
C GLY A 303 -10.06 -6.60 1.30
N GLU A 304 -8.77 -6.33 1.26
CA GLU A 304 -8.01 -6.08 0.03
C GLU A 304 -6.54 -6.46 0.21
N VAL A 305 -5.75 -6.42 -0.86
CA VAL A 305 -4.29 -6.60 -0.81
C VAL A 305 -3.58 -5.65 -1.75
N ALA A 306 -2.63 -4.90 -1.23
CA ALA A 306 -1.70 -4.11 -2.03
C ALA A 306 -0.39 -4.88 -2.27
N TYR A 307 0.23 -4.66 -3.44
CA TYR A 307 1.53 -5.25 -3.83
C TYR A 307 2.60 -4.16 -3.88
N ARG A 308 2.72 -3.43 -2.79
CA ARG A 308 3.60 -2.27 -2.61
C ARG A 308 3.82 -1.97 -1.12
N PRO A 309 4.79 -1.11 -0.77
CA PRO A 309 4.93 -0.61 0.59
C PRO A 309 3.61 -0.01 1.13
N PRO A 310 3.27 -0.30 2.38
CA PRO A 310 2.11 0.31 3.04
C PRO A 310 2.31 1.79 3.27
N GLY A 311 1.21 2.50 3.48
CA GLY A 311 1.21 3.88 3.93
C GLY A 311 1.41 4.03 5.44
N PHE A 312 1.12 5.23 5.94
CA PHE A 312 1.03 5.53 7.37
C PHE A 312 2.28 5.15 8.19
N LYS A 313 3.48 5.32 7.59
CA LYS A 313 4.80 5.05 8.21
C LYS A 313 4.98 3.60 8.72
N ALA A 314 4.21 2.64 8.22
CA ALA A 314 4.27 1.26 8.70
C ALA A 314 5.67 0.64 8.55
N PHE A 315 6.43 0.99 7.50
CA PHE A 315 7.79 0.51 7.32
C PHE A 315 8.75 1.05 8.37
N GLU A 316 8.62 2.32 8.74
CA GLU A 316 9.40 2.94 9.81
C GLU A 316 9.06 2.32 11.17
N LEU A 317 7.79 2.01 11.42
CA LEU A 317 7.37 1.32 12.64
C LEU A 317 7.95 -0.10 12.70
N ILE A 318 7.95 -0.84 11.59
CA ILE A 318 8.56 -2.18 11.48
C ILE A 318 10.07 -2.10 11.74
N GLU A 319 10.76 -1.12 11.16
CA GLU A 319 12.18 -0.91 11.40
C GLU A 319 12.47 -0.63 12.88
N ARG A 320 11.63 0.17 13.54
CA ARG A 320 11.73 0.44 14.99
C ARG A 320 11.50 -0.80 15.83
N ALA A 321 10.43 -1.54 15.52
CA ALA A 321 10.05 -2.72 16.30
C ALA A 321 11.04 -3.87 16.14
N TYR A 322 11.54 -4.13 14.92
CA TYR A 322 12.32 -5.33 14.62
C TYR A 322 13.80 -5.07 14.28
N GLY A 323 14.15 -3.85 13.90
CA GLY A 323 15.53 -3.44 13.67
C GLY A 323 16.09 -3.82 12.31
N PHE A 324 15.27 -4.10 11.30
CA PHE A 324 15.68 -4.24 9.92
C PHE A 324 15.01 -3.19 9.04
N ASN A 325 15.67 -2.76 7.98
CA ASN A 325 15.08 -1.79 7.06
C ASN A 325 14.10 -2.46 6.10
N ALA A 326 12.82 -2.09 6.17
CA ALA A 326 11.74 -2.71 5.42
C ALA A 326 11.81 -2.46 3.91
N TYR A 327 12.38 -1.32 3.47
CA TYR A 327 12.64 -1.06 2.05
C TYR A 327 13.74 -1.96 1.50
N GLN A 328 14.85 -2.15 2.26
CA GLN A 328 15.89 -3.09 1.87
C GLN A 328 15.37 -4.54 1.83
N ALA A 329 14.53 -4.91 2.79
CA ALA A 329 13.84 -6.20 2.80
C ALA A 329 13.01 -6.41 1.52
N SER A 330 12.29 -5.37 1.09
CA SER A 330 11.50 -5.41 -0.15
C SER A 330 12.41 -5.56 -1.37
N MET A 331 13.49 -4.78 -1.47
CA MET A 331 14.48 -4.93 -2.55
C MET A 331 15.06 -6.35 -2.59
N LEU A 332 15.34 -6.92 -1.43
CA LEU A 332 15.89 -8.27 -1.31
C LEU A 332 14.93 -9.33 -1.84
N VAL A 333 13.67 -9.29 -1.46
CA VAL A 333 12.70 -10.33 -1.87
C VAL A 333 12.21 -10.15 -3.31
N PHE A 334 12.29 -8.95 -3.88
CA PHE A 334 11.99 -8.70 -5.29
C PHE A 334 13.16 -9.07 -6.22
N ASP A 335 14.40 -9.01 -5.74
CA ASP A 335 15.59 -9.28 -6.55
C ASP A 335 15.63 -10.76 -6.99
N PRO A 336 15.53 -11.08 -8.29
CA PRO A 336 15.56 -12.45 -8.78
C PRO A 336 16.91 -13.15 -8.58
N LYS A 337 17.97 -12.39 -8.27
CA LYS A 337 19.31 -12.91 -7.97
C LYS A 337 19.55 -13.13 -6.49
N SER A 338 18.61 -12.77 -5.62
CA SER A 338 18.73 -13.03 -4.18
C SER A 338 18.75 -14.52 -3.90
N THR A 339 19.73 -14.95 -3.11
CA THR A 339 19.80 -16.33 -2.67
C THR A 339 18.89 -16.58 -1.47
N LYS A 340 18.42 -17.81 -1.34
CA LYS A 340 17.60 -18.20 -0.19
C LYS A 340 18.33 -17.94 1.14
N GLU A 341 19.62 -18.24 1.20
CA GLU A 341 20.46 -18.04 2.38
C GLU A 341 20.57 -16.56 2.77
N GLU A 342 20.77 -15.68 1.79
CA GLU A 342 20.80 -14.24 1.98
C GLU A 342 19.49 -13.71 2.54
N VAL A 343 18.36 -14.14 1.97
CA VAL A 343 17.03 -13.77 2.43
C VAL A 343 16.76 -14.27 3.85
N GLU A 344 17.07 -15.53 4.15
CA GLU A 344 16.88 -16.10 5.48
C GLU A 344 17.73 -15.44 6.57
N LYS A 345 18.90 -14.94 6.20
CA LYS A 345 19.78 -14.23 7.14
C LYS A 345 19.34 -12.80 7.43
N PHE A 346 18.60 -12.19 6.52
CA PHE A 346 18.22 -10.77 6.62
C PHE A 346 17.14 -10.51 7.67
N PHE A 347 16.16 -11.40 7.76
CA PHE A 347 15.03 -11.21 8.64
C PHE A 347 15.29 -11.75 10.06
N PRO A 348 14.66 -11.14 11.09
CA PRO A 348 14.57 -11.73 12.42
C PRO A 348 13.92 -13.13 12.31
N ARG A 349 14.33 -14.05 13.17
CA ARG A 349 13.84 -15.43 13.09
C ARG A 349 12.40 -15.59 13.55
N GLU A 350 11.98 -14.76 14.50
CA GLU A 350 10.63 -14.82 15.07
C GLU A 350 10.15 -13.42 15.49
N VAL A 351 8.83 -13.28 15.64
CA VAL A 351 8.19 -12.04 16.13
C VAL A 351 8.59 -11.71 17.56
N VAL A 352 8.94 -12.72 18.36
CA VAL A 352 9.50 -12.54 19.71
C VAL A 352 10.80 -11.73 19.74
N ASP A 353 11.46 -11.57 18.57
CA ASP A 353 12.64 -10.72 18.41
C ASP A 353 12.30 -9.21 18.30
N ALA A 354 11.03 -8.83 18.42
CA ALA A 354 10.66 -7.42 18.49
C ALA A 354 11.30 -6.74 19.71
N LYS A 355 11.93 -5.59 19.46
CA LYS A 355 12.58 -4.79 20.51
C LYS A 355 11.61 -4.04 21.39
N GLY A 356 10.37 -3.89 20.93
CA GLY A 356 9.29 -3.18 21.59
C GLY A 356 8.18 -2.81 20.60
N TYR A 357 7.23 -2.04 21.07
CA TYR A 357 6.13 -1.52 20.26
C TYR A 357 6.50 -0.17 19.65
N ALA A 358 6.10 0.03 18.40
CA ALA A 358 6.14 1.32 17.73
C ALA A 358 4.74 1.68 17.23
N GLY A 359 4.35 2.94 17.32
CA GLY A 359 3.03 3.38 16.88
C GLY A 359 3.05 4.74 16.21
N CYS A 360 2.13 4.97 15.31
CA CYS A 360 1.93 6.24 14.64
C CYS A 360 0.47 6.68 14.78
N PHE A 361 0.28 7.98 15.02
CA PHE A 361 -1.04 8.61 15.10
C PHE A 361 -1.13 9.72 14.07
N GLY A 362 -2.17 9.69 13.24
CA GLY A 362 -2.56 10.79 12.36
C GLY A 362 -3.65 11.62 13.01
N VAL A 363 -3.48 12.93 13.02
CA VAL A 363 -4.51 13.86 13.44
C VAL A 363 -4.93 14.69 12.24
N TYR A 364 -6.17 14.48 11.79
CA TYR A 364 -6.74 15.19 10.66
C TYR A 364 -7.70 16.25 11.17
N PRO A 365 -7.48 17.53 10.84
CA PRO A 365 -8.41 18.60 11.22
C PRO A 365 -9.76 18.33 10.53
N ARG A 366 -10.86 18.54 11.27
CA ARG A 366 -12.18 18.60 10.64
C ARG A 366 -12.24 19.85 9.76
N ARG A 367 -13.15 19.88 8.77
CA ARG A 367 -13.39 21.05 7.90
C ARG A 367 -13.57 22.33 8.74
N ARG A 368 -12.48 23.06 8.97
CA ARG A 368 -12.42 24.32 9.71
C ARG A 368 -11.16 25.08 9.27
N VAL A 369 -11.13 26.38 9.51
CA VAL A 369 -9.91 27.15 9.34
C VAL A 369 -8.92 26.73 10.44
N VAL A 370 -7.78 26.21 10.05
CA VAL A 370 -6.68 25.89 10.99
C VAL A 370 -5.94 27.18 11.28
N SER A 371 -6.11 27.72 12.49
CA SER A 371 -5.46 28.97 12.92
C SER A 371 -4.02 28.76 13.37
N LYS A 372 -3.68 27.56 13.81
CA LYS A 372 -2.34 27.18 14.26
C LYS A 372 -2.14 25.67 14.11
N LEU A 373 -1.00 25.28 13.56
CA LEU A 373 -0.58 23.89 13.47
C LEU A 373 0.69 23.72 14.29
N GLU A 374 0.56 23.11 15.45
CA GLU A 374 1.69 22.79 16.33
C GLU A 374 1.40 21.50 17.11
N MET A 375 2.46 20.78 17.46
CA MET A 375 2.35 19.63 18.34
C MET A 375 2.21 20.12 19.80
N PRO A 376 1.22 19.61 20.56
CA PRO A 376 1.10 19.94 21.98
C PRO A 376 2.38 19.59 22.76
N PRO A 377 2.88 20.46 23.65
CA PRO A 377 4.08 20.19 24.44
C PRO A 377 4.00 18.88 25.20
N GLU A 378 2.83 18.51 25.73
CA GLU A 378 2.59 17.27 26.48
C GLU A 378 2.87 16.02 25.63
N CYS A 379 2.70 16.12 24.31
CA CYS A 379 3.05 15.03 23.40
C CYS A 379 4.56 14.98 23.18
N VAL A 380 5.19 16.13 22.94
CA VAL A 380 6.64 16.23 22.67
C VAL A 380 7.47 15.83 23.89
N ASP A 381 7.02 16.17 25.08
CA ASP A 381 7.69 15.86 26.34
C ASP A 381 7.45 14.42 26.80
N HIS A 382 6.62 13.65 26.11
CA HIS A 382 6.33 12.26 26.49
C HIS A 382 7.56 11.37 26.26
N PRO A 383 7.93 10.50 27.23
CA PRO A 383 9.17 9.69 27.18
C PRO A 383 9.24 8.71 26.00
N TYR A 384 8.11 8.37 25.39
CA TYR A 384 8.03 7.51 24.20
C TYR A 384 7.80 8.31 22.91
N PHE A 385 7.77 9.64 22.98
CA PHE A 385 7.69 10.48 21.79
C PHE A 385 9.02 10.44 21.04
N GLU A 386 8.96 10.24 19.73
CA GLU A 386 10.15 10.16 18.90
C GLU A 386 10.24 11.29 17.90
N SER A 387 9.18 11.48 17.12
CA SER A 387 9.12 12.52 16.11
C SER A 387 7.69 12.84 15.69
N HIS A 388 7.50 13.97 15.07
CA HIS A 388 6.25 14.33 14.42
C HIS A 388 6.52 15.00 13.08
N GLU A 389 5.51 14.98 12.23
CA GLU A 389 5.49 15.67 10.96
C GLU A 389 4.22 16.52 10.91
N LEU A 390 4.39 17.81 10.68
CA LEU A 390 3.29 18.74 10.50
C LEU A 390 3.09 18.97 9.01
N VAL A 391 2.08 18.33 8.44
CA VAL A 391 1.68 18.56 7.05
C VAL A 391 0.77 19.79 7.04
N ALA A 392 1.33 20.98 6.79
CA ALA A 392 0.52 22.17 6.58
C ALA A 392 -0.23 22.04 5.26
N PRO A 393 -1.56 22.20 5.24
CA PRO A 393 -2.24 22.48 3.99
C PRO A 393 -1.65 23.78 3.45
N ALA A 394 -1.25 23.81 2.18
CA ALA A 394 -1.01 25.05 1.47
C ALA A 394 -2.20 25.98 1.76
N GLU A 395 -2.00 27.28 1.90
CA GLU A 395 -2.89 28.35 2.41
C GLU A 395 -4.38 28.31 2.00
N GLU A 396 -4.89 27.18 1.54
CA GLU A 396 -6.24 26.98 1.06
C GLU A 396 -7.05 26.09 2.02
N THR A 397 -8.19 26.62 2.34
CA THR A 397 -9.35 26.03 3.03
C THR A 397 -9.39 24.50 3.02
N VAL A 398 -9.18 23.90 4.17
CA VAL A 398 -9.58 22.52 4.45
C VAL A 398 -11.09 22.45 4.69
#